data_70d14ee5190f5057133a447c1dde8fc8
#
_entry.id   70d14ee5190f5057133a447c1dde8fc8
#
_cell.length_a   1.000
_cell.length_b   1.000
_cell.length_c   1.000
_cell.angle_alpha   90.00
_cell.angle_beta   90.00
_cell.angle_gamma   90.00
#
_symmetry.space_group_name_H-M   'P 1'
#
loop_
_entity.id
_entity.type
_entity.pdbx_description
1 polymer ?
#
loop_
_entity_poly.entity_id
_entity_poly.type
_entity_poly.pdbx_seq_one_letter_code
_entity_poly.pdbx_strand_id
1 'polypeptide(L)'
;IEFNSQHDVLNSLAVLTELIEGANKPNCGYLIDAYHFTRSGAGGRGFESVPAEKIYCFQYSDLSPKPVTGVRRPTDRLPPGKGVVKWREMLGLLAEKHYTGYLSYEAPNPEQWERSPHDVAREGVELTRKLLRDAVPNYVS
;
A
#
# COMPACT_ATOMS: atom_id res chain seq x y z
N ILE A 1 3.45 7.96 9.68
CA ILE A 1 2.05 8.45 9.53
C ILE A 1 1.55 7.97 8.18
N GLU A 2 0.24 7.70 8.08
CA GLU A 2 -0.47 7.28 6.88
C GLU A 2 -1.58 8.28 6.57
N PHE A 3 -1.88 8.49 5.30
CA PHE A 3 -3.13 9.14 4.92
C PHE A 3 -4.22 8.11 4.58
N ASN A 4 -5.45 8.43 4.87
CA ASN A 4 -6.60 7.62 4.48
C ASN A 4 -7.36 8.32 3.35
N SER A 5 -7.39 7.74 2.16
CA SER A 5 -8.04 8.31 0.97
C SER A 5 -9.53 8.63 1.13
N GLN A 6 -10.17 8.20 2.22
CA GLN A 6 -11.56 8.49 2.58
C GLN A 6 -11.68 9.51 3.74
N HIS A 7 -10.56 10.05 4.23
CA HIS A 7 -10.59 11.05 5.28
C HIS A 7 -10.88 12.44 4.70
N ASP A 8 -11.58 13.28 5.45
CA ASP A 8 -11.99 14.62 4.96
C ASP A 8 -10.81 15.58 4.77
N VAL A 9 -9.73 15.40 5.51
CA VAL A 9 -8.54 16.26 5.51
C VAL A 9 -7.29 15.48 5.09
N LEU A 10 -6.85 14.51 5.88
CA LEU A 10 -5.63 13.73 5.62
C LEU A 10 -5.92 12.62 4.61
N ASN A 11 -6.11 12.96 3.35
CA ASN A 11 -6.57 12.07 2.28
C ASN A 11 -5.63 11.93 1.09
N SER A 12 -4.46 12.54 1.14
CA SER A 12 -3.50 12.53 0.04
C SER A 12 -2.05 12.59 0.52
N LEU A 13 -1.12 12.21 -0.36
CA LEU A 13 0.30 12.33 -0.09
C LEU A 13 0.72 13.79 0.17
N ALA A 14 0.14 14.75 -0.54
CA ALA A 14 0.48 16.17 -0.38
C ALA A 14 0.22 16.65 1.06
N VAL A 15 -1.00 16.40 1.57
CA VAL A 15 -1.36 16.75 2.95
C VAL A 15 -0.53 16.00 3.98
N LEU A 16 -0.23 14.70 3.72
CA LEU A 16 0.65 13.92 4.59
C LEU A 16 2.06 14.50 4.62
N THR A 17 2.59 14.93 3.48
CA THR A 17 3.93 15.56 3.39
C THR A 17 3.98 16.86 4.18
N GLU A 18 3.00 17.74 4.00
CA GLU A 18 2.90 18.99 4.79
C GLU A 18 2.87 18.71 6.30
N LEU A 19 2.14 17.68 6.72
CA LEU A 19 2.07 17.28 8.13
C LEU A 19 3.41 16.79 8.66
N ILE A 20 4.12 15.93 7.91
CA ILE A 20 5.41 15.36 8.31
C ILE A 20 6.48 16.45 8.36
N GLU A 21 6.52 17.30 7.34
CA GLU A 21 7.46 18.44 7.28
C GLU A 21 7.18 19.47 8.38
N GLY A 22 5.90 19.80 8.60
CA GLY A 22 5.49 20.73 9.67
C GLY A 22 5.78 20.19 11.07
N ALA A 23 5.67 18.89 11.29
CA ALA A 23 6.06 18.27 12.55
C ALA A 23 7.56 18.35 12.82
N ASN A 24 8.37 18.34 11.76
CA ASN A 24 9.82 18.45 11.79
C ASN A 24 10.49 17.55 12.85
N LYS A 25 10.09 16.27 12.90
CA LYS A 25 10.61 15.29 13.88
C LYS A 25 11.43 14.22 13.18
N PRO A 26 12.62 13.85 13.69
CA PRO A 26 13.47 12.85 13.04
C PRO A 26 12.83 11.44 13.01
N ASN A 27 11.96 11.13 13.95
CA ASN A 27 11.22 9.88 14.05
C ASN A 27 9.84 9.91 13.38
N CYS A 28 9.58 10.88 12.51
CA CYS A 28 8.35 10.99 11.73
C CYS A 28 8.64 10.64 10.26
N GLY A 29 7.84 9.75 9.71
CA GLY A 29 7.98 9.29 8.33
C GLY A 29 6.68 8.75 7.77
N TYR A 30 6.76 8.17 6.58
CA TYR A 30 5.62 7.75 5.79
C TYR A 30 5.34 6.25 5.98
N LEU A 31 4.09 5.93 6.18
CA LEU A 31 3.52 4.63 5.85
C LEU A 31 2.86 4.78 4.48
N ILE A 32 3.34 4.04 3.51
CA ILE A 32 2.78 4.00 2.16
C ILE A 32 1.83 2.82 2.09
N ASP A 33 0.54 3.07 1.87
CA ASP A 33 -0.46 2.01 1.64
C ASP A 33 -0.90 2.01 0.16
N ALA A 34 -0.62 0.91 -0.54
CA ALA A 34 -0.93 0.75 -1.95
C ALA A 34 -2.43 0.98 -2.27
N TYR A 35 -3.32 0.55 -1.39
CA TYR A 35 -4.76 0.75 -1.52
C TYR A 35 -5.11 2.24 -1.49
N HIS A 36 -4.68 2.97 -0.46
CA HIS A 36 -4.98 4.38 -0.31
C HIS A 36 -4.35 5.23 -1.40
N PHE A 37 -3.11 4.93 -1.80
CA PHE A 37 -2.47 5.60 -2.94
C PHE A 37 -3.24 5.40 -4.24
N THR A 38 -3.64 4.16 -4.56
CA THR A 38 -4.39 3.89 -5.78
C THR A 38 -5.76 4.56 -5.74
N ARG A 39 -6.45 4.51 -4.60
CA ARG A 39 -7.77 5.09 -4.43
C ARG A 39 -7.78 6.63 -4.47
N SER A 40 -6.73 7.28 -4.03
CA SER A 40 -6.57 8.74 -4.13
C SER A 40 -6.20 9.23 -5.55
N GLY A 41 -5.96 8.31 -6.47
CA GLY A 41 -5.50 8.61 -7.82
C GLY A 41 -3.97 8.76 -7.96
N ALA A 42 -3.22 8.63 -6.87
CA ALA A 42 -1.76 8.76 -6.85
C ALA A 42 -1.02 7.41 -6.98
N GLY A 43 -1.71 6.33 -7.37
CA GLY A 43 -1.14 4.99 -7.50
C GLY A 43 0.07 4.89 -8.45
N GLY A 44 0.68 3.73 -8.51
CA GLY A 44 1.88 3.50 -9.30
C GLY A 44 3.10 4.20 -8.70
N ARG A 45 3.70 5.12 -9.42
CA ARG A 45 4.88 5.89 -8.97
C ARG A 45 4.55 7.12 -8.13
N GLY A 46 3.32 7.27 -7.64
CA GLY A 46 2.85 8.48 -6.95
C GLY A 46 3.63 8.91 -5.70
N PHE A 47 4.47 8.03 -5.13
CA PHE A 47 5.35 8.35 -3.99
C PHE A 47 6.84 8.51 -4.38
N GLU A 48 7.14 8.77 -5.65
CA GLU A 48 8.51 8.89 -6.15
C GLU A 48 9.31 10.01 -5.43
N SER A 49 8.64 11.11 -5.09
CA SER A 49 9.25 12.23 -4.35
C SER A 49 9.55 11.93 -2.88
N VAL A 50 8.98 10.88 -2.29
CA VAL A 50 9.22 10.52 -0.88
C VAL A 50 10.63 9.99 -0.72
N PRO A 51 11.47 10.56 0.17
CA PRO A 51 12.82 10.04 0.45
C PRO A 51 12.77 8.58 0.95
N ALA A 52 13.65 7.73 0.45
CA ALA A 52 13.66 6.30 0.78
C ALA A 52 13.77 6.04 2.29
N GLU A 53 14.64 6.80 2.97
CA GLU A 53 14.90 6.71 4.41
C GLU A 53 13.72 7.18 5.27
N LYS A 54 12.73 7.84 4.67
CA LYS A 54 11.49 8.26 5.33
C LYS A 54 10.33 7.29 5.12
N ILE A 55 10.49 6.27 4.30
CA ILE A 55 9.48 5.20 4.14
C ILE A 55 9.70 4.18 5.25
N TYR A 56 8.91 4.23 6.31
CA TYR A 56 9.05 3.36 7.46
C TYR A 56 8.27 2.05 7.35
N CYS A 57 7.21 2.05 6.58
CA CYS A 57 6.39 0.87 6.33
C CYS A 57 5.71 0.96 4.97
N PHE A 58 5.55 -0.19 4.33
CA PHE A 58 4.71 -0.33 3.15
C PHE A 58 3.58 -1.30 3.46
N GLN A 59 2.36 -0.77 3.55
CA GLN A 59 1.14 -1.57 3.65
C GLN A 59 0.54 -1.83 2.28
N TYR A 60 -0.16 -2.96 2.16
CA TYR A 60 -0.71 -3.30 0.86
C TYR A 60 -1.92 -4.22 0.92
N SER A 61 -2.82 -3.96 0.00
CA SER A 61 -3.89 -4.79 -0.50
C SER A 61 -4.29 -4.26 -1.86
N ASP A 62 -5.12 -4.97 -2.59
CA ASP A 62 -5.59 -4.48 -3.87
C ASP A 62 -6.89 -3.68 -3.74
N LEU A 63 -7.11 -2.81 -4.72
CA LEU A 63 -8.30 -1.99 -4.85
C LEU A 63 -9.26 -2.63 -5.84
N SER A 64 -10.52 -2.81 -5.45
CA SER A 64 -11.58 -3.24 -6.37
C SER A 64 -11.71 -2.28 -7.55
N PRO A 65 -11.98 -2.76 -8.78
CA PRO A 65 -12.33 -1.87 -9.91
C PRO A 65 -13.64 -1.10 -9.68
N LYS A 66 -14.44 -1.51 -8.70
CA LYS A 66 -15.67 -0.83 -8.26
C LYS A 66 -15.64 -0.66 -6.73
N PRO A 67 -14.81 0.24 -6.22
CA PRO A 67 -14.64 0.38 -4.78
C PRO A 67 -15.89 0.99 -4.14
N VAL A 68 -16.17 0.56 -2.91
CA VAL A 68 -17.25 1.15 -2.08
C VAL A 68 -16.95 2.61 -1.82
N THR A 69 -17.94 3.47 -1.95
CA THR A 69 -17.83 4.92 -1.72
C THR A 69 -18.63 5.37 -0.50
N GLY A 70 -18.30 6.52 0.06
CA GLY A 70 -19.03 7.09 1.20
C GLY A 70 -18.79 6.40 2.55
N VAL A 71 -17.78 5.53 2.63
CA VAL A 71 -17.43 4.81 3.85
C VAL A 71 -15.99 5.13 4.23
N ARG A 72 -15.77 5.63 5.44
CA ARG A 72 -14.43 6.00 5.94
C ARG A 72 -13.49 4.82 6.13
N ARG A 73 -14.03 3.64 6.42
CA ARG A 73 -13.27 2.39 6.61
C ARG A 73 -13.86 1.29 5.72
N PRO A 74 -13.56 1.33 4.43
CA PRO A 74 -14.08 0.33 3.51
C PRO A 74 -13.49 -1.05 3.81
N THR A 75 -14.33 -2.07 3.66
CA THR A 75 -13.97 -3.48 3.85
C THR A 75 -14.01 -4.26 2.53
N ASP A 76 -13.71 -3.57 1.43
CA ASP A 76 -13.73 -4.09 0.07
C ASP A 76 -12.32 -4.31 -0.51
N ARG A 77 -11.31 -4.39 0.36
CA ARG A 77 -9.93 -4.61 -0.05
C ARG A 77 -9.74 -6.04 -0.56
N LEU A 78 -9.02 -6.18 -1.66
CA LEU A 78 -8.78 -7.46 -2.30
C LEU A 78 -7.36 -7.98 -2.01
N PRO A 79 -7.15 -9.32 -2.14
CA PRO A 79 -5.80 -9.86 -2.14
C PRO A 79 -4.94 -9.26 -3.25
N PRO A 80 -3.61 -9.17 -3.06
CA PRO A 80 -2.72 -8.52 -4.01
C PRO A 80 -2.76 -9.19 -5.40
N GLY A 81 -2.84 -8.37 -6.45
CA GLY A 81 -2.99 -8.82 -7.83
C GLY A 81 -4.40 -9.20 -8.26
N LYS A 82 -5.41 -8.99 -7.41
CA LYS A 82 -6.83 -9.27 -7.70
C LYS A 82 -7.65 -8.03 -8.06
N GLY A 83 -7.04 -6.86 -8.08
CA GLY A 83 -7.70 -5.58 -8.36
C GLY A 83 -6.99 -4.74 -9.41
N VAL A 84 -6.92 -3.44 -9.17
CA VAL A 84 -6.43 -2.44 -10.14
C VAL A 84 -5.15 -1.73 -9.71
N VAL A 85 -4.53 -2.15 -8.61
CA VAL A 85 -3.26 -1.57 -8.17
C VAL A 85 -2.17 -1.81 -9.20
N LYS A 86 -1.40 -0.79 -9.52
CA LYS A 86 -0.28 -0.85 -10.46
C LYS A 86 0.97 -1.42 -9.80
N TRP A 87 0.93 -2.70 -9.50
CA TRP A 87 1.95 -3.40 -8.70
C TRP A 87 3.36 -3.27 -9.26
N ARG A 88 3.54 -3.43 -10.57
CA ARG A 88 4.86 -3.34 -11.21
C ARG A 88 5.48 -1.96 -10.99
N GLU A 89 4.70 -0.90 -11.08
CA GLU A 89 5.18 0.46 -10.85
C GLU A 89 5.52 0.69 -9.36
N MET A 90 4.65 0.27 -8.44
CA MET A 90 4.85 0.48 -7.00
C MET A 90 6.01 -0.32 -6.44
N LEU A 91 6.04 -1.63 -6.71
CA LEU A 91 7.11 -2.52 -6.20
C LEU A 91 8.44 -2.23 -6.90
N GLY A 92 8.42 -1.89 -8.19
CA GLY A 92 9.60 -1.43 -8.92
C GLY A 92 10.19 -0.17 -8.31
N LEU A 93 9.35 0.81 -7.95
CA LEU A 93 9.79 2.04 -7.27
C LEU A 93 10.38 1.77 -5.89
N LEU A 94 9.80 0.85 -5.10
CA LEU A 94 10.39 0.43 -3.82
C LEU A 94 11.77 -0.19 -4.00
N ALA A 95 11.95 -1.03 -5.03
CA ALA A 95 13.22 -1.64 -5.35
C ALA A 95 14.25 -0.59 -5.79
N GLU A 96 13.89 0.36 -6.65
CA GLU A 96 14.72 1.49 -7.07
C GLU A 96 15.17 2.36 -5.88
N LYS A 97 14.28 2.51 -4.88
CA LYS A 97 14.56 3.21 -3.62
C LYS A 97 15.38 2.38 -2.63
N HIS A 98 15.75 1.14 -2.96
CA HIS A 98 16.42 0.21 -2.06
C HIS A 98 15.69 0.01 -0.72
N TYR A 99 14.37 -0.01 -0.77
CA TYR A 99 13.57 -0.23 0.42
C TYR A 99 13.80 -1.63 1.00
N THR A 100 14.18 -1.70 2.27
CA THR A 100 14.48 -2.94 3.01
C THR A 100 13.51 -3.20 4.18
N GLY A 101 12.45 -2.39 4.29
CA GLY A 101 11.44 -2.52 5.33
C GLY A 101 10.43 -3.63 5.06
N TYR A 102 9.47 -3.73 5.94
CA TYR A 102 8.41 -4.75 5.85
C TYR A 102 7.36 -4.41 4.81
N LEU A 103 6.86 -5.45 4.14
CA LEU A 103 5.62 -5.41 3.37
C LEU A 103 4.50 -5.97 4.28
N SER A 104 3.57 -5.13 4.67
CA SER A 104 2.49 -5.48 5.61
C SER A 104 1.17 -5.67 4.86
N TYR A 105 0.67 -6.91 4.82
CA TYR A 105 -0.61 -7.22 4.18
C TYR A 105 -1.77 -6.80 5.07
N GLU A 106 -2.62 -5.90 4.57
CA GLU A 106 -3.81 -5.41 5.27
C GLU A 106 -5.00 -5.36 4.30
N ALA A 107 -5.88 -6.36 4.36
CA ALA A 107 -7.03 -6.47 3.47
C ALA A 107 -8.34 -6.74 4.23
N PRO A 108 -8.91 -5.75 4.93
CA PRO A 108 -10.24 -5.88 5.52
C PRO A 108 -11.27 -6.26 4.46
N ASN A 109 -11.82 -7.47 4.59
CA ASN A 109 -12.82 -8.00 3.66
C ASN A 109 -13.62 -9.12 4.35
N PRO A 110 -14.96 -8.99 4.47
CA PRO A 110 -15.81 -9.99 5.11
C PRO A 110 -15.68 -11.39 4.51
N GLU A 111 -15.54 -11.52 3.20
CA GLU A 111 -15.36 -12.81 2.55
C GLU A 111 -14.05 -13.49 2.98
N GLN A 112 -13.00 -12.71 3.27
CA GLN A 112 -11.75 -13.26 3.79
C GLN A 112 -11.86 -13.67 5.27
N TRP A 113 -12.70 -12.98 6.05
CA TRP A 113 -12.90 -13.30 7.47
C TRP A 113 -13.66 -14.62 7.70
N GLU A 114 -14.43 -15.08 6.70
CA GLU A 114 -15.11 -16.39 6.75
C GLU A 114 -14.17 -17.55 6.43
N ARG A 115 -12.96 -17.27 5.95
CA ARG A 115 -11.96 -18.27 5.57
C ARG A 115 -11.03 -18.61 6.72
N SER A 116 -10.34 -19.77 6.62
CA SER A 116 -9.25 -20.10 7.53
C SER A 116 -8.15 -19.02 7.50
N PRO A 117 -7.73 -18.47 8.65
CA PRO A 117 -6.63 -17.49 8.69
C PRO A 117 -5.33 -18.00 8.04
N HIS A 118 -5.05 -19.29 8.18
CA HIS A 118 -3.89 -19.94 7.54
C HIS A 118 -3.97 -19.90 6.01
N ASP A 119 -5.15 -20.13 5.44
CA ASP A 119 -5.33 -20.11 3.98
C ASP A 119 -5.24 -18.69 3.43
N VAL A 120 -5.83 -17.71 4.13
CA VAL A 120 -5.72 -16.30 3.78
C VAL A 120 -4.27 -15.82 3.83
N ALA A 121 -3.53 -16.17 4.88
CA ALA A 121 -2.12 -15.81 5.01
C ALA A 121 -1.25 -16.48 3.93
N ARG A 122 -1.46 -17.75 3.65
CA ARG A 122 -0.76 -18.49 2.59
C ARG A 122 -0.99 -17.86 1.23
N GLU A 123 -2.25 -17.63 0.86
CA GLU A 123 -2.62 -16.96 -0.39
C GLU A 123 -1.96 -15.58 -0.50
N GLY A 124 -2.03 -14.76 0.56
CA GLY A 124 -1.42 -13.44 0.59
C GLY A 124 0.09 -13.50 0.31
N VAL A 125 0.81 -14.42 0.95
CA VAL A 125 2.26 -14.62 0.74
C VAL A 125 2.56 -15.09 -0.69
N GLU A 126 1.83 -16.07 -1.20
CA GLU A 126 2.04 -16.61 -2.55
C GLU A 126 1.82 -15.56 -3.63
N LEU A 127 0.71 -14.81 -3.53
CA LEU A 127 0.40 -13.70 -4.46
C LEU A 127 1.45 -12.60 -4.39
N THR A 128 1.88 -12.22 -3.19
CA THR A 128 2.91 -11.20 -3.00
C THR A 128 4.24 -11.62 -3.62
N ARG A 129 4.69 -12.84 -3.38
CA ARG A 129 5.92 -13.37 -3.99
C ARG A 129 5.84 -13.41 -5.51
N LYS A 130 4.67 -13.73 -6.07
CA LYS A 130 4.45 -13.66 -7.52
C LYS A 130 4.62 -12.24 -8.04
N LEU A 131 3.96 -11.26 -7.40
CA LEU A 131 4.08 -9.86 -7.79
C LEU A 131 5.52 -9.33 -7.70
N LEU A 132 6.26 -9.74 -6.66
CA LEU A 132 7.68 -9.36 -6.50
C LEU A 132 8.53 -9.93 -7.64
N ARG A 133 8.36 -11.21 -8.01
CA ARG A 133 9.05 -11.79 -9.16
C ARG A 133 8.75 -11.07 -10.47
N ASP A 134 7.50 -10.62 -10.65
CA ASP A 134 7.05 -9.94 -11.87
C ASP A 134 7.51 -8.47 -11.95
N ALA A 135 7.76 -7.84 -10.79
CA ALA A 135 8.00 -6.40 -10.68
C ALA A 135 9.44 -6.03 -10.36
N VAL A 136 10.17 -6.89 -9.63
CA VAL A 136 11.51 -6.57 -9.11
C VAL A 136 12.55 -7.44 -9.80
N PRO A 137 13.45 -6.84 -10.59
CA PRO A 137 14.55 -7.59 -11.21
C PRO A 137 15.41 -8.29 -10.15
N ASN A 138 15.75 -9.57 -10.41
CA ASN A 138 16.60 -10.39 -9.54
C ASN A 138 16.02 -10.65 -8.14
N TYR A 139 14.70 -10.53 -7.94
CA TYR A 139 14.11 -10.94 -6.69
C TYR A 139 14.29 -12.44 -6.44
N VAL A 140 14.91 -12.77 -5.32
CA VAL A 140 15.09 -14.16 -4.84
C VAL A 140 14.14 -14.35 -3.65
N SER A 141 13.20 -15.32 -3.78
CA SER A 141 12.18 -15.64 -2.75
C SER A 141 12.71 -16.64 -1.72
#